data_5e62023cbd4db304fce71e635272255b
#
_entry.id   5e62023cbd4db304fce71e635272255b
#
_cell.length_a   1.000
_cell.length_b   1.000
_cell.length_c   1.000
_cell.angle_alpha   90.00
_cell.angle_beta   90.00
_cell.angle_gamma   90.00
#
_symmetry.space_group_name_H-M   'P 1'
#
loop_
_entity.id
_entity.type
_entity.pdbx_description
1 polymer ?
#
loop_
_entity_poly.entity_id
_entity_poly.type
_entity_poly.pdbx_seq_one_letter_code
_entity_poly.pdbx_strand_id
1 'polypeptide(L)'
;MVSENLEQVKANIEAACKRVGRDPKDVRLVAVSKTKPISLIEEAIKAGQDTFGENKVQEMCDKMEVLPDNIKWHMIGHLQRNKVKYIAGKVELIHSVDSIRLAKQISDEAQKQSIEIPVLLEVNVAREESKFGFFTEETEDACREISKMPGIRVKGLMTSAPFVENAEDNRKYFKKLYEL
;
A
#
# COMPACT_ATOMS: atom_id res chain seq x y z
N MET A 1 8.66 -10.91 -21.16
CA MET A 1 9.52 -10.23 -20.14
C MET A 1 8.77 -9.85 -18.86
N VAL A 2 7.64 -9.09 -18.91
CA VAL A 2 6.88 -8.80 -17.66
C VAL A 2 6.28 -10.07 -17.08
N SER A 3 5.68 -10.94 -17.88
CA SER A 3 5.08 -12.21 -17.41
C SER A 3 6.11 -13.13 -16.77
N GLU A 4 7.27 -13.32 -17.38
CA GLU A 4 8.35 -14.16 -16.85
C GLU A 4 8.87 -13.63 -15.49
N ASN A 5 9.07 -12.30 -15.39
CA ASN A 5 9.48 -11.67 -14.14
C ASN A 5 8.40 -11.82 -13.07
N LEU A 6 7.14 -11.70 -13.43
CA LEU A 6 6.00 -11.87 -12.52
C LEU A 6 5.91 -13.31 -12.00
N GLU A 7 6.07 -14.30 -12.88
CA GLU A 7 6.13 -15.73 -12.52
C GLU A 7 7.30 -16.00 -11.56
N GLN A 8 8.48 -15.45 -11.84
CA GLN A 8 9.64 -15.60 -10.97
C GLN A 8 9.40 -15.00 -9.57
N VAL A 9 8.78 -13.81 -9.50
CA VAL A 9 8.45 -13.18 -8.20
C VAL A 9 7.42 -14.03 -7.44
N LYS A 10 6.38 -14.53 -8.11
CA LYS A 10 5.38 -15.42 -7.50
C LYS A 10 6.02 -16.71 -6.98
N ALA A 11 6.91 -17.33 -7.76
CA ALA A 11 7.65 -18.52 -7.34
C ALA A 11 8.53 -18.25 -6.10
N ASN A 12 9.18 -17.08 -6.03
CA ASN A 12 9.97 -16.69 -4.86
C ASN A 12 9.10 -16.51 -3.61
N ILE A 13 7.90 -15.93 -3.76
CA ILE A 13 6.92 -15.80 -2.65
C ILE A 13 6.49 -17.19 -2.17
N GLU A 14 6.10 -18.08 -3.08
CA GLU A 14 5.70 -19.44 -2.74
C GLU A 14 6.79 -20.21 -2.03
N ALA A 15 8.04 -20.14 -2.54
CA ALA A 15 9.19 -20.77 -1.90
C ALA A 15 9.46 -20.22 -0.49
N ALA A 16 9.31 -18.90 -0.30
CA ALA A 16 9.45 -18.26 1.01
C ALA A 16 8.35 -18.73 1.98
N CYS A 17 7.10 -18.75 1.54
CA CYS A 17 5.98 -19.23 2.33
C CYS A 17 6.16 -20.70 2.74
N LYS A 18 6.56 -21.56 1.80
CA LYS A 18 6.80 -22.98 2.07
C LYS A 18 7.87 -23.21 3.14
N ARG A 19 8.94 -22.39 3.14
CA ARG A 19 10.01 -22.50 4.15
C ARG A 19 9.54 -22.26 5.58
N VAL A 20 8.48 -21.46 5.78
CA VAL A 20 7.96 -21.06 7.10
C VAL A 20 6.58 -21.63 7.39
N GLY A 21 6.04 -22.50 6.53
CA GLY A 21 4.72 -23.11 6.73
C GLY A 21 3.55 -22.13 6.58
N ARG A 22 3.73 -21.03 5.83
CA ARG A 22 2.69 -20.03 5.56
C ARG A 22 1.95 -20.34 4.27
N ASP A 23 0.64 -20.11 4.22
CA ASP A 23 -0.13 -20.18 2.98
C ASP A 23 0.29 -19.01 2.04
N PRO A 24 0.72 -19.27 0.80
CA PRO A 24 1.01 -18.21 -0.17
C PRO A 24 -0.17 -17.27 -0.45
N LYS A 25 -1.41 -17.72 -0.24
CA LYS A 25 -2.61 -16.90 -0.39
C LYS A 25 -2.72 -15.77 0.65
N ASP A 26 -1.98 -15.88 1.76
CA ASP A 26 -1.88 -14.82 2.77
C ASP A 26 -0.93 -13.70 2.36
N VAL A 27 -0.25 -13.84 1.21
CA VAL A 27 0.68 -12.86 0.67
C VAL A 27 0.14 -12.28 -0.62
N ARG A 28 -0.24 -11.00 -0.60
CA ARG A 28 -0.68 -10.30 -1.79
C ARG A 28 0.49 -9.56 -2.44
N LEU A 29 0.74 -9.86 -3.71
CA LEU A 29 1.69 -9.11 -4.52
C LEU A 29 1.01 -7.85 -5.08
N VAL A 30 1.57 -6.69 -4.78
CA VAL A 30 1.18 -5.41 -5.38
C VAL A 30 2.22 -5.03 -6.42
N ALA A 31 1.83 -5.00 -7.69
CA ALA A 31 2.72 -4.56 -8.76
C ALA A 31 2.83 -3.04 -8.76
N VAL A 32 4.02 -2.51 -8.47
CA VAL A 32 4.26 -1.07 -8.47
C VAL A 32 4.38 -0.57 -9.89
N SER A 33 3.38 0.17 -10.36
CA SER A 33 3.23 0.63 -11.75
C SER A 33 3.55 2.11 -11.97
N LYS A 34 4.00 2.83 -10.92
CA LYS A 34 4.40 4.23 -11.02
C LYS A 34 5.42 4.43 -12.16
N THR A 35 5.23 5.50 -12.95
CA THR A 35 6.07 5.87 -14.09
C THR A 35 6.14 4.82 -15.23
N LYS A 36 5.31 3.80 -15.20
CA LYS A 36 5.27 2.76 -16.22
C LYS A 36 4.18 3.06 -17.26
N PRO A 37 4.46 2.81 -18.55
CA PRO A 37 3.47 2.98 -19.62
C PRO A 37 2.36 1.94 -19.50
N ILE A 38 1.19 2.27 -20.02
CA ILE A 38 -0.01 1.43 -20.01
C ILE A 38 0.28 0.02 -20.58
N SER A 39 1.06 -0.07 -21.65
CA SER A 39 1.38 -1.36 -22.29
C SER A 39 2.05 -2.38 -21.38
N LEU A 40 2.92 -1.93 -20.45
CA LEU A 40 3.53 -2.83 -19.47
C LEU A 40 2.54 -3.28 -18.38
N ILE A 41 1.59 -2.41 -18.03
CA ILE A 41 0.52 -2.76 -17.09
C ILE A 41 -0.43 -3.79 -17.73
N GLU A 42 -0.80 -3.58 -18.98
CA GLU A 42 -1.61 -4.55 -19.75
C GLU A 42 -0.91 -5.91 -19.91
N GLU A 43 0.41 -5.93 -20.09
CA GLU A 43 1.19 -7.18 -20.12
C GLU A 43 1.10 -7.90 -18.77
N ALA A 44 1.21 -7.17 -17.65
CA ALA A 44 1.06 -7.74 -16.31
C ALA A 44 -0.38 -8.25 -16.06
N ILE A 45 -1.40 -7.52 -16.51
CA ILE A 45 -2.81 -7.92 -16.41
C ILE A 45 -3.03 -9.23 -17.18
N LYS A 46 -2.51 -9.34 -18.40
CA LYS A 46 -2.58 -10.59 -19.21
C LYS A 46 -1.89 -11.77 -18.52
N ALA A 47 -0.86 -11.50 -17.71
CA ALA A 47 -0.17 -12.49 -16.88
C ALA A 47 -0.87 -12.76 -15.53
N GLY A 48 -2.11 -12.25 -15.35
CA GLY A 48 -2.95 -12.52 -14.17
C GLY A 48 -2.64 -11.64 -12.95
N GLN A 49 -1.98 -10.50 -13.13
CA GLN A 49 -1.84 -9.50 -12.06
C GLN A 49 -3.06 -8.60 -12.04
N ASP A 50 -3.73 -8.49 -10.87
CA ASP A 50 -4.94 -7.69 -10.70
C ASP A 50 -4.78 -6.51 -9.73
N THR A 51 -3.68 -6.49 -8.97
CA THR A 51 -3.44 -5.51 -7.91
C THR A 51 -2.22 -4.65 -8.24
N PHE A 52 -2.41 -3.33 -8.34
CA PHE A 52 -1.38 -2.38 -8.73
C PHE A 52 -1.24 -1.25 -7.71
N GLY A 53 -0.01 -0.75 -7.56
CA GLY A 53 0.32 0.32 -6.62
C GLY A 53 0.84 1.57 -7.33
N GLU A 54 0.28 2.73 -6.96
CA GLU A 54 0.67 4.03 -7.47
C GLU A 54 1.12 4.99 -6.37
N ASN A 55 2.06 5.88 -6.72
CA ASN A 55 2.55 6.90 -5.80
C ASN A 55 1.86 8.26 -5.97
N LYS A 56 1.30 8.54 -7.14
CA LYS A 56 0.71 9.84 -7.47
C LYS A 56 -0.75 9.67 -7.85
N VAL A 57 -1.61 10.42 -7.18
CA VAL A 57 -3.07 10.39 -7.41
C VAL A 57 -3.41 10.70 -8.87
N GLN A 58 -2.78 11.72 -9.48
CA GLN A 58 -3.06 12.07 -10.87
C GLN A 58 -2.74 10.92 -11.83
N GLU A 59 -1.53 10.37 -11.72
CA GLU A 59 -1.11 9.22 -12.54
C GLU A 59 -2.06 8.02 -12.37
N MET A 60 -2.49 7.75 -11.13
CA MET A 60 -3.47 6.71 -10.85
C MET A 60 -4.80 6.97 -11.55
N CYS A 61 -5.33 8.19 -11.44
CA CYS A 61 -6.61 8.55 -12.07
C CYS A 61 -6.54 8.43 -13.60
N ASP A 62 -5.46 8.94 -14.20
CA ASP A 62 -5.25 8.85 -15.66
C ASP A 62 -5.20 7.39 -16.15
N LYS A 63 -4.60 6.49 -15.35
CA LYS A 63 -4.56 5.05 -15.63
C LYS A 63 -5.91 4.37 -15.45
N MET A 64 -6.68 4.76 -14.45
CA MET A 64 -8.04 4.26 -14.21
C MET A 64 -8.99 4.56 -15.40
N GLU A 65 -8.77 5.66 -16.12
CA GLU A 65 -9.61 6.04 -17.27
C GLU A 65 -9.43 5.14 -18.48
N VAL A 66 -8.29 4.45 -18.60
CA VAL A 66 -7.92 3.69 -19.81
C VAL A 66 -7.71 2.20 -19.56
N LEU A 67 -7.59 1.78 -18.32
CA LEU A 67 -7.40 0.38 -17.93
C LEU A 67 -8.71 -0.23 -17.43
N PRO A 68 -8.83 -1.57 -17.42
CA PRO A 68 -10.06 -2.25 -16.98
C PRO A 68 -10.48 -1.90 -15.55
N ASP A 69 -11.79 -1.80 -15.30
CA ASP A 69 -12.38 -1.42 -14.00
C ASP A 69 -12.18 -2.47 -12.88
N ASN A 70 -11.81 -3.71 -13.23
CA ASN A 70 -11.59 -4.77 -12.26
C ASN A 70 -10.19 -4.75 -11.61
N ILE A 71 -9.37 -3.76 -11.92
CA ILE A 71 -8.07 -3.58 -11.29
C ILE A 71 -8.24 -3.10 -9.84
N LYS A 72 -7.52 -3.75 -8.93
CA LYS A 72 -7.43 -3.37 -7.53
C LYS A 72 -6.31 -2.35 -7.34
N TRP A 73 -6.68 -1.10 -7.22
CA TRP A 73 -5.72 -0.01 -7.06
C TRP A 73 -5.36 0.21 -5.60
N HIS A 74 -4.07 0.29 -5.31
CA HIS A 74 -3.52 0.65 -4.01
C HIS A 74 -2.76 1.98 -4.10
N MET A 75 -3.12 2.93 -3.22
CA MET A 75 -2.35 4.17 -3.06
C MET A 75 -1.21 3.89 -2.10
N ILE A 76 0.02 3.83 -2.62
CA ILE A 76 1.22 3.42 -1.86
C ILE A 76 2.22 4.55 -1.62
N GLY A 77 2.08 5.69 -2.29
CA GLY A 77 2.91 6.87 -2.10
C GLY A 77 2.28 7.89 -1.15
N HIS A 78 3.07 8.90 -0.77
CA HIS A 78 2.60 9.99 0.10
C HIS A 78 1.33 10.65 -0.46
N LEU A 79 0.27 10.63 0.32
CA LEU A 79 -1.05 11.14 -0.06
C LEU A 79 -1.29 12.53 0.50
N GLN A 80 -1.35 13.53 -0.36
CA GLN A 80 -1.73 14.88 0.04
C GLN A 80 -3.23 14.93 0.38
N ARG A 81 -3.60 15.62 1.47
CA ARG A 81 -4.99 15.72 1.95
C ARG A 81 -5.97 16.20 0.88
N ASN A 82 -5.60 17.24 0.11
CA ASN A 82 -6.44 17.77 -0.97
C ASN A 82 -6.67 16.81 -2.13
N LYS A 83 -5.92 15.72 -2.20
CA LYS A 83 -6.02 14.68 -3.23
C LYS A 83 -6.90 13.50 -2.83
N VAL A 84 -7.22 13.33 -1.54
CA VAL A 84 -8.05 12.22 -1.03
C VAL A 84 -9.37 12.08 -1.79
N LYS A 85 -10.05 13.18 -2.05
CA LYS A 85 -11.36 13.22 -2.75
C LYS A 85 -11.35 12.56 -4.15
N TYR A 86 -10.20 12.47 -4.81
CA TYR A 86 -10.11 11.90 -6.16
C TYR A 86 -10.01 10.38 -6.18
N ILE A 87 -9.57 9.78 -5.06
CA ILE A 87 -9.37 8.33 -4.93
C ILE A 87 -10.30 7.65 -3.94
N ALA A 88 -11.00 8.43 -3.10
CA ALA A 88 -11.99 7.91 -2.16
C ALA A 88 -13.05 7.09 -2.91
N GLY A 89 -13.27 5.84 -2.49
CA GLY A 89 -14.18 4.90 -3.14
C GLY A 89 -13.67 4.26 -4.44
N LYS A 90 -12.49 4.65 -4.94
CA LYS A 90 -11.90 4.10 -6.17
C LYS A 90 -10.72 3.18 -5.91
N VAL A 91 -10.08 3.27 -4.74
CA VAL A 91 -8.95 2.43 -4.37
C VAL A 91 -9.37 1.36 -3.38
N GLU A 92 -8.78 0.18 -3.50
CA GLU A 92 -9.03 -0.91 -2.56
C GLU A 92 -8.35 -0.65 -1.21
N LEU A 93 -7.17 0.02 -1.21
CA LEU A 93 -6.40 0.24 0.01
C LEU A 93 -5.49 1.48 -0.11
N ILE A 94 -5.46 2.30 0.93
CA ILE A 94 -4.49 3.38 1.09
C ILE A 94 -3.43 2.91 2.09
N HIS A 95 -2.17 2.80 1.64
CA HIS A 95 -1.05 2.32 2.47
C HIS A 95 -0.38 3.41 3.30
N SER A 96 -0.53 4.67 2.91
CA SER A 96 0.33 5.79 3.30
C SER A 96 -0.34 6.76 4.28
N VAL A 97 -1.11 6.23 5.25
CA VAL A 97 -1.66 7.09 6.31
C VAL A 97 -0.57 7.39 7.32
N ASP A 98 0.02 8.55 7.20
CA ASP A 98 1.21 9.01 7.91
C ASP A 98 0.91 9.98 9.07
N SER A 99 -0.34 10.39 9.24
CA SER A 99 -0.73 11.38 10.24
C SER A 99 -2.22 11.35 10.56
N ILE A 100 -2.56 11.77 11.77
CA ILE A 100 -3.96 11.97 12.22
C ILE A 100 -4.70 12.96 11.29
N ARG A 101 -4.00 13.98 10.79
CA ARG A 101 -4.60 14.97 9.88
C ARG A 101 -5.02 14.36 8.54
N LEU A 102 -4.22 13.45 8.01
CA LEU A 102 -4.57 12.73 6.78
C LEU A 102 -5.72 11.75 7.04
N ALA A 103 -5.67 10.99 8.14
CA ALA A 103 -6.74 10.09 8.53
C ALA A 103 -8.08 10.81 8.67
N LYS A 104 -8.09 11.99 9.32
CA LYS A 104 -9.30 12.81 9.43
C LYS A 104 -9.86 13.22 8.06
N GLN A 105 -8.99 13.64 7.12
CA GLN A 105 -9.44 13.98 5.77
C GLN A 105 -10.03 12.77 5.03
N ILE A 106 -9.45 11.56 5.22
CA ILE A 106 -9.98 10.32 4.66
C ILE A 106 -11.36 10.02 5.26
N SER A 107 -11.50 10.13 6.59
CA SER A 107 -12.78 9.98 7.28
C SER A 107 -13.85 10.95 6.77
N ASP A 108 -13.50 12.24 6.63
CA ASP A 108 -14.43 13.26 6.13
C ASP A 108 -14.91 12.93 4.70
N GLU A 109 -14.03 12.46 3.82
CA GLU A 109 -14.42 12.05 2.46
C GLU A 109 -15.23 10.75 2.44
N ALA A 110 -14.89 9.79 3.31
CA ALA A 110 -15.65 8.55 3.45
C ALA A 110 -17.08 8.81 3.90
N GLN A 111 -17.26 9.70 4.87
CA GLN A 111 -18.60 10.09 5.35
C GLN A 111 -19.43 10.80 4.27
N LYS A 112 -18.83 11.72 3.51
CA LYS A 112 -19.53 12.42 2.40
C LYS A 112 -20.08 11.44 1.36
N GLN A 113 -19.38 10.33 1.13
CA GLN A 113 -19.76 9.33 0.15
C GLN A 113 -20.50 8.13 0.77
N SER A 114 -20.69 8.11 2.10
CA SER A 114 -21.29 7.00 2.85
C SER A 114 -20.60 5.65 2.57
N ILE A 115 -19.26 5.65 2.54
CA ILE A 115 -18.42 4.48 2.29
C ILE A 115 -17.46 4.22 3.45
N GLU A 116 -16.85 3.04 3.45
CA GLU A 116 -15.72 2.70 4.31
C GLU A 116 -14.45 2.60 3.46
N ILE A 117 -13.37 3.27 3.88
CA ILE A 117 -12.07 3.27 3.19
C ILE A 117 -11.07 2.46 4.00
N PRO A 118 -10.58 1.33 3.46
CA PRO A 118 -9.52 0.55 4.10
C PRO A 118 -8.18 1.29 4.03
N VAL A 119 -7.44 1.29 5.14
CA VAL A 119 -6.14 1.96 5.24
C VAL A 119 -5.11 1.13 5.99
N LEU A 120 -3.82 1.37 5.69
CA LEU A 120 -2.70 0.99 6.53
C LEU A 120 -2.10 2.26 7.14
N LEU A 121 -1.59 2.15 8.37
CA LEU A 121 -0.81 3.23 8.98
C LEU A 121 0.64 3.09 8.52
N GLU A 122 1.21 4.15 7.98
CA GLU A 122 2.61 4.20 7.58
C GLU A 122 3.48 4.46 8.81
N VAL A 123 4.44 3.56 9.06
CA VAL A 123 5.35 3.61 10.22
C VAL A 123 6.78 3.80 9.74
N ASN A 124 7.43 4.85 10.19
CA ASN A 124 8.84 5.13 9.93
C ASN A 124 9.72 4.35 10.92
N VAL A 125 9.81 3.05 10.72
CA VAL A 125 10.54 2.12 11.61
C VAL A 125 12.03 2.43 11.66
N ALA A 126 12.60 2.87 10.54
CA ALA A 126 14.03 3.18 10.41
C ALA A 126 14.40 4.58 10.93
N ARG A 127 13.44 5.43 11.23
CA ARG A 127 13.63 6.84 11.67
C ARG A 127 14.41 7.68 10.67
N GLU A 128 14.20 7.45 9.38
CA GLU A 128 14.79 8.28 8.33
C GLU A 128 14.06 9.63 8.27
N GLU A 129 14.79 10.74 8.40
CA GLU A 129 14.21 12.09 8.38
C GLU A 129 13.50 12.44 7.06
N SER A 130 13.92 11.81 5.97
CA SER A 130 13.34 12.02 4.64
C SER A 130 12.05 11.24 4.38
N LYS A 131 11.63 10.36 5.31
CA LYS A 131 10.45 9.50 5.14
C LYS A 131 9.30 9.94 6.02
N PHE A 132 8.09 9.68 5.52
CA PHE A 132 6.84 9.91 6.23
C PHE A 132 6.53 8.73 7.18
N GLY A 133 5.48 8.87 7.95
CA GLY A 133 4.96 7.85 8.85
C GLY A 133 5.09 8.20 10.32
N PHE A 134 4.29 7.53 11.13
CA PHE A 134 4.37 7.61 12.59
C PHE A 134 5.66 6.97 13.10
N PHE A 135 6.19 7.46 14.19
CA PHE A 135 7.22 6.69 14.89
C PHE A 135 6.61 5.48 15.60
N THR A 136 7.43 4.46 15.83
CA THR A 136 6.95 3.20 16.42
C THR A 136 6.24 3.40 17.75
N GLU A 137 6.73 4.30 18.60
CA GLU A 137 6.15 4.62 19.91
C GLU A 137 4.82 5.37 19.86
N GLU A 138 4.49 6.02 18.73
CA GLU A 138 3.24 6.75 18.51
C GLU A 138 2.17 5.90 17.83
N THR A 139 2.59 4.79 17.21
CA THR A 139 1.73 4.02 16.29
C THR A 139 0.52 3.42 16.98
N GLU A 140 0.67 2.90 18.20
CA GLU A 140 -0.45 2.30 18.94
C GLU A 140 -1.52 3.33 19.28
N ASP A 141 -1.13 4.50 19.78
CA ASP A 141 -2.06 5.59 20.09
C ASP A 141 -2.73 6.15 18.84
N ALA A 142 -1.96 6.34 17.77
CA ALA A 142 -2.49 6.74 16.47
C ALA A 142 -3.51 5.71 15.93
N CYS A 143 -3.22 4.42 16.04
CA CYS A 143 -4.14 3.36 15.64
C CYS A 143 -5.45 3.40 16.45
N ARG A 144 -5.36 3.58 17.76
CA ARG A 144 -6.53 3.70 18.66
C ARG A 144 -7.39 4.93 18.33
N GLU A 145 -6.76 6.05 17.98
CA GLU A 145 -7.46 7.28 17.60
C GLU A 145 -8.12 7.11 16.22
N ILE A 146 -7.37 6.65 15.22
CA ILE A 146 -7.85 6.53 13.84
C ILE A 146 -8.96 5.48 13.72
N SER A 147 -8.86 4.38 14.45
CA SER A 147 -9.89 3.32 14.44
C SER A 147 -11.25 3.77 14.98
N LYS A 148 -11.32 4.90 15.67
CA LYS A 148 -12.59 5.52 16.13
C LYS A 148 -13.19 6.48 15.11
N MET A 149 -12.46 6.82 14.05
CA MET A 149 -12.93 7.74 13.02
C MET A 149 -13.94 7.03 12.10
N PRO A 150 -15.13 7.61 11.87
CA PRO A 150 -16.13 6.99 11.03
C PRO A 150 -15.67 6.90 9.57
N GLY A 151 -16.02 5.82 8.88
CA GLY A 151 -15.68 5.61 7.47
C GLY A 151 -14.24 5.21 7.21
N ILE A 152 -13.42 4.99 8.26
CA ILE A 152 -12.07 4.41 8.12
C ILE A 152 -12.07 2.99 8.68
N ARG A 153 -11.34 2.12 7.98
CA ARG A 153 -11.04 0.77 8.46
C ARG A 153 -9.54 0.51 8.45
N VAL A 154 -8.93 0.56 9.62
CA VAL A 154 -7.50 0.21 9.78
C VAL A 154 -7.33 -1.30 9.56
N LYS A 155 -6.52 -1.68 8.57
CA LYS A 155 -6.25 -3.07 8.18
C LYS A 155 -4.90 -3.57 8.65
N GLY A 156 -4.02 -2.68 9.10
CA GLY A 156 -2.68 -3.01 9.54
C GLY A 156 -1.70 -1.87 9.36
N LEU A 157 -0.43 -2.23 9.30
CA LEU A 157 0.69 -1.30 9.21
C LEU A 157 1.42 -1.42 7.87
N MET A 158 2.12 -0.37 7.48
CA MET A 158 3.01 -0.34 6.32
C MET A 158 4.32 0.32 6.70
N THR A 159 5.42 -0.14 6.13
CA THR A 159 6.70 0.57 6.19
C THR A 159 7.44 0.48 4.87
N SER A 160 8.21 1.52 4.58
CA SER A 160 9.20 1.52 3.50
C SER A 160 10.59 1.40 4.12
N ALA A 161 11.17 0.20 4.06
CA ALA A 161 12.50 -0.04 4.59
C ALA A 161 13.59 0.76 3.82
N PRO A 162 14.75 1.04 4.43
CA PRO A 162 15.86 1.70 3.76
C PRO A 162 16.35 0.92 2.53
N PHE A 163 16.95 1.65 1.58
CA PHE A 163 17.68 1.00 0.51
C PHE A 163 19.01 0.44 1.06
N VAL A 164 19.21 -0.87 0.90
CA VAL A 164 20.39 -1.60 1.38
C VAL A 164 20.91 -2.52 0.28
N GLU A 165 22.23 -2.78 0.27
CA GLU A 165 22.83 -3.71 -0.68
C GLU A 165 22.44 -5.18 -0.38
N ASN A 166 22.46 -5.56 0.90
CA ASN A 166 22.05 -6.88 1.34
C ASN A 166 20.61 -6.84 1.88
N ALA A 167 19.69 -7.54 1.23
CA ALA A 167 18.28 -7.59 1.62
C ALA A 167 18.05 -8.03 3.09
N GLU A 168 18.94 -8.88 3.64
CA GLU A 168 18.85 -9.35 5.04
C GLU A 168 19.00 -8.21 6.06
N ASP A 169 19.66 -7.10 5.71
CA ASP A 169 19.82 -5.95 6.59
C ASP A 169 18.47 -5.25 6.90
N ASN A 170 17.47 -5.48 6.05
CA ASN A 170 16.11 -4.97 6.24
C ASN A 170 15.24 -5.87 7.13
N ARG A 171 15.65 -7.11 7.42
CA ARG A 171 14.88 -8.05 8.27
C ARG A 171 14.53 -7.45 9.63
N LYS A 172 15.44 -6.71 10.25
CA LYS A 172 15.23 -6.05 11.55
C LYS A 172 14.08 -5.04 11.53
N TYR A 173 13.90 -4.30 10.42
CA TYR A 173 12.82 -3.31 10.29
C TYR A 173 11.46 -3.99 10.09
N PHE A 174 11.40 -5.01 9.25
CA PHE A 174 10.16 -5.79 9.05
C PHE A 174 9.77 -6.56 10.33
N LYS A 175 10.77 -7.13 11.04
CA LYS A 175 10.53 -7.78 12.33
C LYS A 175 9.97 -6.80 13.35
N LYS A 176 10.57 -5.61 13.47
CA LYS A 176 10.09 -4.57 14.40
C LYS A 176 8.67 -4.12 14.06
N LEU A 177 8.32 -3.98 12.77
CA LEU A 177 6.96 -3.65 12.36
C LEU A 177 5.96 -4.78 12.68
N TYR A 178 6.37 -6.02 12.55
CA TYR A 178 5.55 -7.20 12.86
C TYR A 178 5.28 -7.36 14.36
N GLU A 179 6.22 -6.98 15.21
CA GLU A 179 6.14 -7.04 16.67
C GLU A 179 5.32 -5.87 17.27
N LEU A 180 5.06 -4.81 16.49
CA LEU A 180 4.26 -3.64 16.85
C LEU A 180 2.76 -3.92 16.71
#